data_32d62f1a72b90177d9366e169ce8cd4e
#
_entry.id   32d62f1a72b90177d9366e169ce8cd4e
#
_cell.length_a   1.000
_cell.length_b   1.000
_cell.length_c   1.000
_cell.angle_alpha   90.00
_cell.angle_beta   90.00
_cell.angle_gamma   90.00
#
_symmetry.space_group_name_H-M   'P 1'
#
loop_
_entity.id
_entity.type
_entity.pdbx_description
1 polymer ?
#
loop_
_entity_poly.entity_id
_entity_poly.type
_entity_poly.pdbx_seq_one_letter_code
_entity_poly.pdbx_strand_id
1 'polypeptide(L)'
;MPSMPRHRTGSAASRATRALVAALLISLPLSGCGSSAPKTAATTPSTGLSVSSLSPDQVESERNHFDVIDVGDLPTRYGTVRVDNSQVASGAKLERAGVVTSYKPGSTGYKPDIKGMQWASRIKPAVFDHEYESSSDDWSTTQKNTFHLLKQESSGVGVVSPDGQHISLVLQPHQTAQDNDFSAQRTYVVVLSAETGKLEGSVEVSGLILGRVLTNDSLAIQTAQNYYPGAEGRGVISVYPLSNLAGKPSTISSDHWLIGASRDSLLLSPYSPTAGNDWSTRFRPFTVTQMGTDGKVRRTITGVNQIYPGGWLQRFRDPTAAAALAPSTVGKDDDQTRAAWNALPTQIVDLNSGSTHDLTGGKAESVGVPTGPGLLISQKATDGNGNTQQFWLSADDDGHPHTENLEQFTSK
;
A
#
# COMPACT_ATOMS: atom_id res chain seq x y z
N MET A 1 -2.44 -52.21 -29.71
CA MET A 1 -3.43 -53.29 -29.40
C MET A 1 -2.79 -54.22 -28.38
N PRO A 2 -3.42 -54.70 -27.30
CA PRO A 2 -4.85 -54.69 -26.96
C PRO A 2 -5.12 -53.90 -25.64
N SER A 3 -6.21 -53.40 -25.41
CA SER A 3 -7.62 -53.67 -25.09
C SER A 3 -7.93 -53.39 -23.60
N MET A 4 -8.88 -52.52 -23.45
CA MET A 4 -9.60 -52.19 -22.19
C MET A 4 -10.35 -53.39 -21.60
N PRO A 5 -10.81 -53.31 -20.33
CA PRO A 5 -12.26 -53.32 -20.19
C PRO A 5 -12.87 -52.21 -19.27
N ARG A 6 -14.07 -51.84 -19.64
CA ARG A 6 -15.07 -51.05 -18.90
C ARG A 6 -15.79 -51.93 -17.86
N HIS A 7 -16.18 -51.38 -16.73
CA HIS A 7 -17.37 -51.75 -15.96
C HIS A 7 -17.95 -50.49 -15.33
N ARG A 8 -19.06 -50.29 -15.50
CA ARG A 8 -20.52 -50.12 -15.43
C ARG A 8 -21.03 -50.08 -13.98
N THR A 9 -21.71 -48.96 -13.68
CA THR A 9 -23.02 -48.68 -13.09
C THR A 9 -23.36 -49.17 -11.68
N GLY A 10 -23.94 -48.24 -10.91
CA GLY A 10 -24.69 -48.48 -9.69
C GLY A 10 -25.34 -47.22 -9.16
N SER A 11 -26.58 -46.98 -9.64
CA SER A 11 -27.53 -45.99 -9.14
C SER A 11 -28.21 -46.51 -7.88
N ALA A 12 -28.41 -45.67 -6.86
CA ALA A 12 -29.48 -45.83 -5.89
C ALA A 12 -29.88 -44.48 -5.29
N ALA A 13 -31.11 -44.10 -5.60
CA ALA A 13 -31.87 -43.04 -4.96
C ALA A 13 -32.52 -43.54 -3.66
N SER A 14 -32.61 -42.69 -2.64
CA SER A 14 -33.59 -42.84 -1.54
C SER A 14 -33.83 -41.49 -0.88
N ARG A 15 -34.92 -40.90 -1.17
CA ARG A 15 -36.19 -40.55 -0.50
C ARG A 15 -36.05 -39.88 0.88
N ALA A 16 -36.63 -38.74 0.88
CA ALA A 16 -37.18 -37.85 1.88
C ALA A 16 -37.74 -38.45 3.17
N THR A 17 -37.57 -37.76 4.30
CA THR A 17 -38.61 -37.69 5.34
C THR A 17 -38.55 -36.30 6.00
N ARG A 18 -39.69 -35.60 5.88
CA ARG A 18 -40.04 -34.38 6.62
C ARG A 18 -40.50 -34.80 8.01
N ALA A 19 -40.05 -34.09 9.01
CA ALA A 19 -40.76 -34.07 10.30
C ALA A 19 -40.85 -32.61 10.78
N LEU A 20 -42.07 -32.14 10.77
CA LEU A 20 -42.60 -30.92 11.37
C LEU A 20 -42.82 -31.21 12.86
N VAL A 21 -42.32 -30.40 13.78
CA VAL A 21 -42.86 -30.30 15.14
C VAL A 21 -43.01 -28.82 15.49
N ALA A 22 -44.26 -28.49 15.76
CA ALA A 22 -44.75 -27.17 16.15
C ALA A 22 -44.83 -27.04 17.69
N ALA A 23 -44.66 -25.80 18.11
CA ALA A 23 -45.29 -25.13 19.24
C ALA A 23 -45.02 -25.60 20.69
N LEU A 24 -44.61 -24.69 21.57
CA LEU A 24 -45.53 -24.13 22.57
C LEU A 24 -44.90 -22.88 23.24
N LEU A 25 -45.62 -21.77 23.16
CA LEU A 25 -45.45 -20.56 23.94
C LEU A 25 -45.92 -20.84 25.39
N ILE A 26 -45.08 -20.49 26.36
CA ILE A 26 -45.57 -20.22 27.72
C ILE A 26 -44.93 -18.93 28.21
N SER A 27 -45.73 -17.90 28.24
CA SER A 27 -45.48 -16.60 28.89
C SER A 27 -45.78 -16.71 30.37
N LEU A 28 -44.86 -16.33 31.22
CA LEU A 28 -45.08 -15.97 32.62
C LEU A 28 -44.38 -14.67 32.96
N PRO A 29 -45.10 -13.67 33.52
CA PRO A 29 -44.51 -12.48 34.03
C PRO A 29 -44.07 -12.67 35.48
N LEU A 30 -42.82 -12.42 35.80
CA LEU A 30 -42.37 -12.27 37.18
C LEU A 30 -41.82 -10.85 37.33
N SER A 31 -42.68 -10.01 37.95
CA SER A 31 -42.29 -8.73 38.54
C SER A 31 -41.34 -8.99 39.73
N GLY A 32 -40.12 -8.50 39.61
CA GLY A 32 -39.13 -8.51 40.69
C GLY A 32 -38.48 -7.13 40.77
N CYS A 33 -38.87 -6.30 41.73
CA CYS A 33 -38.12 -5.15 42.19
C CYS A 33 -36.76 -5.62 42.73
N GLY A 34 -35.68 -4.94 42.31
CA GLY A 34 -34.42 -5.22 42.95
C GLY A 34 -33.27 -4.41 42.40
N SER A 35 -32.91 -3.35 43.09
CA SER A 35 -31.56 -2.82 43.26
C SER A 35 -30.80 -2.43 41.99
N SER A 36 -30.78 -1.15 41.71
CA SER A 36 -29.83 -0.50 40.80
C SER A 36 -28.41 -0.64 41.34
N ALA A 37 -27.71 -1.66 40.88
CA ALA A 37 -26.24 -1.71 40.95
C ALA A 37 -25.69 -0.59 40.03
N PRO A 38 -24.64 0.14 40.45
CA PRO A 38 -24.02 1.13 39.59
C PRO A 38 -23.49 0.43 38.35
N LYS A 39 -23.94 0.86 37.18
CA LYS A 39 -23.32 0.47 35.91
C LYS A 39 -21.86 0.90 35.98
N THR A 40 -20.99 -0.07 36.26
CA THR A 40 -19.57 0.05 35.99
C THR A 40 -19.48 0.38 34.51
N ALA A 41 -19.12 1.61 34.19
CA ALA A 41 -18.78 1.99 32.82
C ALA A 41 -17.75 0.96 32.36
N ALA A 42 -18.10 0.21 31.35
CA ALA A 42 -17.13 -0.66 30.69
C ALA A 42 -16.01 0.27 30.20
N THR A 43 -14.88 0.23 30.88
CA THR A 43 -13.66 0.88 30.45
C THR A 43 -13.32 0.21 29.11
N THR A 44 -13.59 0.92 28.02
CA THR A 44 -13.09 0.56 26.70
C THR A 44 -11.59 0.38 26.87
N PRO A 45 -11.01 -0.78 26.51
CA PRO A 45 -9.56 -0.94 26.61
C PRO A 45 -8.93 0.21 25.86
N SER A 46 -8.05 0.95 26.51
CA SER A 46 -7.22 1.96 25.88
C SER A 46 -6.49 1.27 24.73
N THR A 47 -6.85 1.60 23.50
CA THR A 47 -6.37 0.91 22.29
C THR A 47 -4.87 1.10 22.06
N GLY A 48 -4.13 1.73 22.93
CA GLY A 48 -2.70 1.99 22.78
C GLY A 48 -2.35 2.99 21.66
N LEU A 49 -3.29 3.27 20.76
CA LEU A 49 -3.14 4.26 19.69
C LEU A 49 -3.36 5.67 20.24
N SER A 50 -2.41 6.54 19.98
CA SER A 50 -2.57 7.97 20.24
C SER A 50 -1.96 8.79 19.09
N VAL A 51 -2.66 9.87 18.73
CA VAL A 51 -2.19 10.87 17.76
C VAL A 51 -2.35 12.25 18.42
N SER A 52 -1.26 13.00 18.48
CA SER A 52 -1.24 14.34 19.08
C SER A 52 -0.47 15.32 18.22
N SER A 53 -0.96 16.55 18.11
CA SER A 53 -0.26 17.61 17.40
C SER A 53 1.01 18.03 18.15
N LEU A 54 2.05 18.37 17.41
CA LEU A 54 3.31 18.92 17.92
C LEU A 54 3.47 20.38 17.48
N SER A 55 3.99 21.22 18.37
CA SER A 55 4.45 22.55 18.01
C SER A 55 5.82 22.49 17.32
N PRO A 56 6.24 23.57 16.61
CA PRO A 56 7.59 23.64 16.02
C PRO A 56 8.69 23.38 17.04
N ASP A 57 8.59 23.97 18.24
CA ASP A 57 9.59 23.81 19.31
C ASP A 57 9.66 22.35 19.80
N GLN A 58 8.51 21.66 19.84
CA GLN A 58 8.48 20.24 20.20
C GLN A 58 9.13 19.37 19.12
N VAL A 59 8.90 19.67 17.83
CA VAL A 59 9.57 18.95 16.73
C VAL A 59 11.07 19.16 16.78
N GLU A 60 11.52 20.39 17.05
CA GLU A 60 12.95 20.69 17.19
C GLU A 60 13.56 19.99 18.41
N SER A 61 12.84 19.99 19.53
CA SER A 61 13.24 19.23 20.72
C SER A 61 13.35 17.73 20.44
N GLU A 62 12.40 17.13 19.72
CA GLU A 62 12.47 15.73 19.31
C GLU A 62 13.75 15.45 18.52
N ARG A 63 14.02 16.29 17.52
CA ARG A 63 15.20 16.12 16.64
C ARG A 63 16.53 16.28 17.37
N ASN A 64 16.56 17.10 18.41
CA ASN A 64 17.78 17.39 19.16
C ASN A 64 18.04 16.43 20.33
N HIS A 65 16.99 15.77 20.84
CA HIS A 65 17.09 14.95 22.06
C HIS A 65 16.90 13.45 21.80
N PHE A 66 16.42 13.07 20.60
CA PHE A 66 16.14 11.71 20.26
C PHE A 66 16.90 11.29 19.00
N ASP A 67 17.24 10.01 18.93
CA ASP A 67 17.65 9.43 17.66
C ASP A 67 16.45 9.44 16.73
N VAL A 68 16.57 10.15 15.61
CA VAL A 68 15.55 10.25 14.59
C VAL A 68 15.92 9.33 13.44
N ILE A 69 15.01 8.40 13.13
CA ILE A 69 15.13 7.47 12.02
C ILE A 69 14.21 7.98 10.91
N ASP A 70 14.81 8.38 9.80
CA ASP A 70 14.08 8.77 8.59
C ASP A 70 13.42 7.55 7.98
N VAL A 71 12.10 7.57 7.89
CA VAL A 71 11.31 6.50 7.30
C VAL A 71 10.99 6.82 5.85
N GLY A 72 10.77 8.07 5.49
CA GLY A 72 10.61 8.54 4.11
C GLY A 72 9.73 9.76 3.93
N ASP A 73 9.66 10.21 2.69
CA ASP A 73 8.88 11.36 2.26
C ASP A 73 7.71 10.96 1.38
N LEU A 74 6.57 11.61 1.60
CA LEU A 74 5.32 11.37 0.90
C LEU A 74 4.86 12.65 0.19
N PRO A 75 4.72 12.65 -1.14
CA PRO A 75 4.17 13.78 -1.86
C PRO A 75 2.66 13.87 -1.65
N THR A 76 2.17 15.01 -1.18
CA THR A 76 0.74 15.26 -0.98
C THR A 76 0.29 16.49 -1.76
N ARG A 77 -1.02 16.75 -1.80
CA ARG A 77 -1.60 17.94 -2.43
C ARG A 77 -1.11 19.25 -1.79
N TYR A 78 -0.74 19.19 -0.53
CA TYR A 78 -0.40 20.37 0.27
C TYR A 78 1.11 20.59 0.44
N GLY A 79 1.89 19.64 -0.03
CA GLY A 79 3.34 19.65 0.08
C GLY A 79 3.91 18.28 0.39
N THR A 80 5.11 18.23 0.90
CA THR A 80 5.78 16.97 1.27
C THR A 80 5.51 16.65 2.74
N VAL A 81 5.07 15.43 3.00
CA VAL A 81 4.94 14.91 4.36
C VAL A 81 6.10 13.97 4.62
N ARG A 82 6.92 14.33 5.59
CA ARG A 82 8.02 13.53 6.09
C ARG A 82 7.55 12.66 7.24
N VAL A 83 7.96 11.42 7.22
CA VAL A 83 7.70 10.44 8.28
C VAL A 83 9.02 10.03 8.91
N ASP A 84 9.14 10.26 10.19
CA ASP A 84 10.28 9.89 11.02
C ASP A 84 9.81 9.05 12.20
N ASN A 85 10.67 8.20 12.73
CA ASN A 85 10.50 7.64 14.06
C ASN A 85 11.45 8.31 15.03
N SER A 86 10.96 8.78 16.15
CA SER A 86 11.78 9.21 17.27
C SER A 86 11.96 8.06 18.25
N GLN A 87 13.18 7.88 18.73
CA GLN A 87 13.55 6.80 19.62
C GLN A 87 14.19 7.36 20.89
N VAL A 88 13.71 6.89 22.06
CA VAL A 88 14.25 7.24 23.37
C VAL A 88 14.70 5.98 24.07
N ALA A 89 15.96 5.95 24.49
CA ALA A 89 16.44 4.93 25.41
C ALA A 89 16.07 5.37 26.84
N SER A 90 15.02 4.79 27.38
CA SER A 90 14.64 4.98 28.79
C SER A 90 14.97 3.72 29.59
N GLY A 91 16.19 3.69 30.13
CA GLY A 91 16.70 2.52 30.87
C GLY A 91 16.87 1.30 29.95
N ALA A 92 16.25 0.17 30.33
CA ALA A 92 16.29 -1.07 29.54
C ALA A 92 15.18 -1.13 28.46
N LYS A 93 14.31 -0.12 28.36
CA LYS A 93 13.17 -0.10 27.44
C LYS A 93 13.36 0.98 26.39
N LEU A 94 13.29 0.56 25.14
CA LEU A 94 13.26 1.44 23.99
C LEU A 94 11.82 1.91 23.75
N GLU A 95 11.58 3.21 23.86
CA GLU A 95 10.29 3.80 23.48
C GLU A 95 10.43 4.46 22.10
N ARG A 96 9.56 4.12 21.19
CA ARG A 96 9.50 4.69 19.84
C ARG A 96 8.14 5.33 19.58
N ALA A 97 8.15 6.41 18.83
CA ALA A 97 6.95 7.08 18.33
C ALA A 97 7.17 7.53 16.90
N GLY A 98 6.14 7.49 16.07
CA GLY A 98 6.17 8.10 14.76
C GLY A 98 6.03 9.62 14.88
N VAL A 99 6.83 10.37 14.11
CA VAL A 99 6.69 11.82 13.95
C VAL A 99 6.43 12.12 12.49
N VAL A 100 5.27 12.69 12.23
CA VAL A 100 4.83 13.01 10.88
C VAL A 100 4.77 14.53 10.74
N THR A 101 5.51 15.08 9.78
CA THR A 101 5.66 16.53 9.61
C THR A 101 5.37 16.93 8.18
N SER A 102 4.50 17.91 7.96
CA SER A 102 4.21 18.46 6.64
C SER A 102 4.99 19.76 6.38
N TYR A 103 5.51 19.87 5.18
CA TYR A 103 6.26 21.01 4.68
C TYR A 103 5.64 21.55 3.40
N LYS A 104 5.71 22.87 3.22
CA LYS A 104 5.27 23.54 1.99
C LYS A 104 6.01 22.98 0.76
N PRO A 105 5.36 22.99 -0.42
CA PRO A 105 6.05 22.63 -1.67
C PRO A 105 7.35 23.40 -1.84
N GLY A 106 8.39 22.72 -2.34
CA GLY A 106 9.72 23.30 -2.52
C GLY A 106 10.59 23.40 -1.24
N SER A 107 10.06 22.98 -0.09
CA SER A 107 10.83 22.91 1.17
C SER A 107 11.59 21.57 1.30
N THR A 108 12.08 21.04 0.18
CA THR A 108 12.80 19.76 0.15
C THR A 108 14.24 19.95 0.53
N GLY A 109 14.68 19.30 1.59
CA GLY A 109 16.07 19.24 2.00
C GLY A 109 16.25 18.23 3.12
N TYR A 110 17.46 17.68 3.23
CA TYR A 110 17.86 16.69 4.26
C TYR A 110 17.62 17.18 5.72
N LYS A 111 17.45 18.48 5.90
CA LYS A 111 16.96 19.14 7.13
C LYS A 111 15.98 20.22 6.71
N PRO A 112 14.70 19.87 6.47
CA PRO A 112 13.72 20.88 6.10
C PRO A 112 13.63 21.93 7.20
N ASP A 113 13.64 23.20 6.78
CA ASP A 113 13.56 24.33 7.70
C ASP A 113 12.19 24.29 8.42
N ILE A 114 12.22 24.32 9.74
CA ILE A 114 11.01 24.40 10.58
C ILE A 114 10.11 25.56 10.14
N LYS A 115 10.66 26.64 9.58
CA LYS A 115 9.88 27.75 9.02
C LYS A 115 8.95 27.34 7.86
N GLY A 116 9.28 26.26 7.14
CA GLY A 116 8.44 25.69 6.09
C GLY A 116 7.39 24.71 6.60
N MET A 117 7.40 24.37 7.89
CA MET A 117 6.48 23.42 8.49
C MET A 117 5.05 23.97 8.50
N GLN A 118 4.11 23.15 8.09
CA GLN A 118 2.67 23.44 8.10
C GLN A 118 1.99 22.86 9.35
N TRP A 119 2.30 21.60 9.62
CA TRP A 119 1.81 20.90 10.81
C TRP A 119 2.78 19.75 11.16
N ALA A 120 2.68 19.26 12.39
CA ALA A 120 3.33 18.03 12.82
C ALA A 120 2.46 17.25 13.79
N SER A 121 2.56 15.93 13.75
CA SER A 121 1.82 15.01 14.60
C SER A 121 2.74 13.91 15.13
N ARG A 122 2.56 13.55 16.40
CA ARG A 122 3.18 12.39 17.02
C ARG A 122 2.19 11.25 17.06
N ILE A 123 2.62 10.07 16.65
CA ILE A 123 1.82 8.84 16.61
C ILE A 123 2.48 7.78 17.48
N LYS A 124 1.70 7.11 18.32
CA LYS A 124 2.11 5.92 19.07
C LYS A 124 1.10 4.80 18.81
N PRO A 125 1.52 3.57 18.53
CA PRO A 125 2.90 3.06 18.32
C PRO A 125 3.65 3.77 17.18
N ALA A 126 4.96 3.55 17.07
CA ALA A 126 5.77 4.08 15.99
C ALA A 126 5.29 3.60 14.62
N VAL A 127 5.63 4.34 13.57
CA VAL A 127 5.40 3.91 12.19
C VAL A 127 6.28 2.70 11.91
N PHE A 128 5.74 1.74 11.18
CA PHE A 128 6.47 0.54 10.79
C PHE A 128 7.66 0.92 9.90
N ASP A 129 8.86 0.55 10.34
CA ASP A 129 10.12 0.82 9.67
C ASP A 129 10.85 -0.50 9.43
N HIS A 130 10.91 -0.90 8.17
CA HIS A 130 11.49 -2.18 7.78
C HIS A 130 13.03 -2.20 7.80
N GLU A 131 13.69 -1.04 7.64
CA GLU A 131 15.16 -0.99 7.61
C GLU A 131 15.77 -1.18 8.98
N TYR A 132 15.16 -0.60 9.99
CA TYR A 132 15.58 -0.77 11.38
C TYR A 132 15.52 -2.22 11.85
N GLU A 133 14.48 -2.92 11.43
CA GLU A 133 14.29 -4.30 11.87
C GLU A 133 15.12 -5.31 11.08
N SER A 134 15.57 -4.96 9.87
CA SER A 134 16.46 -5.80 9.05
C SER A 134 17.89 -5.83 9.58
N SER A 135 18.27 -4.91 10.46
CA SER A 135 19.63 -4.81 11.01
C SER A 135 19.87 -5.66 12.26
N SER A 136 18.84 -6.26 12.87
CA SER A 136 19.01 -7.14 14.02
C SER A 136 19.36 -8.57 13.57
N ASP A 137 20.51 -9.07 14.01
CA ASP A 137 21.03 -10.41 13.64
C ASP A 137 20.16 -11.58 14.14
N ASP A 138 19.12 -11.31 14.95
CA ASP A 138 18.29 -12.30 15.65
C ASP A 138 16.96 -12.65 14.92
N TRP A 139 16.85 -12.32 13.64
CA TRP A 139 15.59 -12.42 12.92
C TRP A 139 15.36 -13.78 12.30
N SER A 140 14.18 -14.33 12.59
CA SER A 140 13.70 -15.51 11.89
C SER A 140 13.55 -15.22 10.40
N THR A 141 13.79 -16.20 9.54
CA THR A 141 13.63 -16.09 8.08
C THR A 141 12.24 -15.56 7.69
N THR A 142 11.25 -15.85 8.52
CA THR A 142 9.85 -15.42 8.35
C THR A 142 9.66 -13.92 8.49
N GLN A 143 10.29 -13.31 9.48
CA GLN A 143 10.21 -11.86 9.68
C GLN A 143 10.90 -11.12 8.54
N LYS A 144 12.06 -11.60 8.08
CA LYS A 144 12.74 -11.04 6.89
C LYS A 144 11.85 -11.06 5.64
N ASN A 145 11.11 -12.14 5.43
CA ASN A 145 10.19 -12.25 4.30
C ASN A 145 8.98 -11.31 4.42
N THR A 146 8.48 -11.11 5.65
CA THR A 146 7.39 -10.15 5.93
C THR A 146 7.78 -8.72 5.52
N PHE A 147 9.01 -8.32 5.81
CA PHE A 147 9.52 -6.99 5.47
C PHE A 147 9.67 -6.77 3.97
N HIS A 148 10.10 -7.79 3.24
CA HIS A 148 10.18 -7.71 1.79
C HIS A 148 8.82 -7.49 1.14
N LEU A 149 7.74 -7.99 1.72
CA LEU A 149 6.38 -7.75 1.24
C LEU A 149 5.92 -6.31 1.48
N LEU A 150 6.35 -5.71 2.58
CA LEU A 150 6.02 -4.32 2.91
C LEU A 150 6.88 -3.30 2.13
N LYS A 151 7.94 -3.73 1.44
CA LYS A 151 8.76 -2.91 0.53
C LYS A 151 8.10 -2.57 -0.81
N GLN A 152 6.90 -3.05 -1.07
CA GLN A 152 6.16 -2.67 -2.28
C GLN A 152 5.83 -1.18 -2.27
N GLU A 153 5.80 -0.54 -3.42
CA GLU A 153 5.42 0.87 -3.54
C GLU A 153 4.05 1.16 -2.91
N SER A 154 3.14 0.17 -2.95
CA SER A 154 1.83 0.21 -2.30
C SER A 154 1.86 0.00 -0.79
N SER A 155 2.98 -0.38 -0.22
CA SER A 155 3.15 -0.75 1.19
C SER A 155 4.39 -0.16 1.84
N GLY A 156 5.03 0.81 1.20
CA GLY A 156 6.15 1.57 1.77
C GLY A 156 5.76 2.28 3.06
N VAL A 157 6.58 3.24 3.47
CA VAL A 157 6.40 4.07 4.67
C VAL A 157 4.95 4.53 4.83
N GLY A 158 4.38 5.00 3.73
CA GLY A 158 3.01 5.48 3.69
C GLY A 158 2.46 5.41 2.28
N VAL A 159 1.16 5.55 2.18
CA VAL A 159 0.44 5.66 0.92
C VAL A 159 -0.34 6.96 0.93
N VAL A 160 -0.28 7.70 -0.15
CA VAL A 160 -1.06 8.91 -0.36
C VAL A 160 -2.20 8.59 -1.31
N SER A 161 -3.39 9.12 -1.05
CA SER A 161 -4.52 9.00 -1.98
C SER A 161 -4.19 9.68 -3.33
N PRO A 162 -4.75 9.22 -4.45
CA PRO A 162 -4.49 9.82 -5.76
C PRO A 162 -4.74 11.33 -5.83
N ASP A 163 -5.72 11.84 -5.08
CA ASP A 163 -5.99 13.27 -4.96
C ASP A 163 -5.06 14.02 -3.98
N GLY A 164 -4.16 13.30 -3.32
CA GLY A 164 -3.19 13.87 -2.39
C GLY A 164 -3.76 14.37 -1.06
N GLN A 165 -5.03 14.06 -0.73
CA GLN A 165 -5.70 14.59 0.45
C GLN A 165 -5.52 13.74 1.71
N HIS A 166 -5.30 12.42 1.54
CA HIS A 166 -5.24 11.45 2.62
C HIS A 166 -3.91 10.73 2.63
N ILE A 167 -3.41 10.44 3.82
CA ILE A 167 -2.19 9.66 4.04
C ILE A 167 -2.55 8.46 4.90
N SER A 168 -2.14 7.26 4.47
CA SER A 168 -2.24 6.08 5.30
C SER A 168 -0.86 5.60 5.75
N LEU A 169 -0.74 5.28 7.04
CA LEU A 169 0.47 4.74 7.66
C LEU A 169 0.15 3.42 8.34
N VAL A 170 1.08 2.47 8.25
CA VAL A 170 1.07 1.23 9.05
C VAL A 170 1.90 1.48 10.28
N LEU A 171 1.35 1.17 11.45
CA LEU A 171 2.08 1.28 12.69
C LEU A 171 2.72 -0.06 13.06
N GLN A 172 3.71 -0.04 13.92
CA GLN A 172 4.32 -1.26 14.43
C GLN A 172 3.26 -2.15 15.09
N PRO A 173 3.30 -3.47 14.87
CA PRO A 173 2.37 -4.37 15.52
C PRO A 173 2.40 -4.20 17.04
N HIS A 174 1.23 -4.01 17.65
CA HIS A 174 1.09 -3.96 19.10
C HIS A 174 0.89 -5.37 19.70
N GLN A 175 0.61 -6.34 18.86
CA GLN A 175 0.64 -7.76 19.16
C GLN A 175 1.31 -8.49 17.99
N THR A 176 2.43 -9.16 18.27
CA THR A 176 3.20 -9.89 17.26
C THR A 176 2.73 -11.33 17.15
N ALA A 177 2.87 -11.87 15.93
CA ALA A 177 2.66 -13.29 15.67
C ALA A 177 3.78 -14.15 16.25
N GLN A 178 3.51 -15.44 16.37
CA GLN A 178 4.52 -16.46 16.66
C GLN A 178 4.70 -17.35 15.44
N ASP A 179 5.95 -17.62 15.08
CA ASP A 179 6.34 -18.41 13.92
C ASP A 179 5.73 -17.85 12.61
N ASN A 180 5.14 -18.71 11.78
CA ASN A 180 4.50 -18.38 10.51
C ASN A 180 2.98 -18.16 10.63
N ASP A 181 2.44 -18.20 11.84
CA ASP A 181 1.02 -17.96 12.09
C ASP A 181 0.81 -16.51 12.52
N PHE A 182 0.31 -15.70 11.61
CA PHE A 182 0.01 -14.29 11.82
C PHE A 182 -1.42 -14.04 12.32
N SER A 183 -2.20 -15.09 12.60
CA SER A 183 -3.60 -14.94 13.04
C SER A 183 -3.76 -14.10 14.32
N ALA A 184 -2.77 -14.18 15.21
CA ALA A 184 -2.71 -13.41 16.45
C ALA A 184 -2.15 -11.99 16.27
N GLN A 185 -1.51 -11.68 15.14
CA GLN A 185 -0.93 -10.36 14.92
C GLN A 185 -2.02 -9.28 14.88
N ARG A 186 -1.76 -8.16 15.53
CA ARG A 186 -2.61 -6.98 15.55
C ARG A 186 -1.78 -5.76 15.21
N THR A 187 -2.25 -5.02 14.20
CA THR A 187 -1.54 -3.85 13.65
C THR A 187 -2.54 -2.74 13.42
N TYR A 188 -2.20 -1.51 13.79
CA TYR A 188 -3.00 -0.35 13.40
C TYR A 188 -2.58 0.17 12.03
N VAL A 189 -3.59 0.44 11.21
CA VAL A 189 -3.46 1.25 10.01
C VAL A 189 -4.23 2.54 10.26
N VAL A 190 -3.54 3.67 10.18
CA VAL A 190 -4.12 5.00 10.41
C VAL A 190 -4.29 5.74 9.10
N VAL A 191 -5.29 6.61 9.05
CA VAL A 191 -5.46 7.59 7.98
C VAL A 191 -5.43 8.98 8.58
N LEU A 192 -4.58 9.83 8.02
CA LEU A 192 -4.42 11.23 8.41
C LEU A 192 -4.86 12.13 7.26
N SER A 193 -5.42 13.29 7.60
CA SER A 193 -5.57 14.39 6.66
C SER A 193 -4.21 14.93 6.26
N ALA A 194 -3.92 14.97 4.98
CA ALA A 194 -2.67 15.55 4.46
C ALA A 194 -2.60 17.07 4.68
N GLU A 195 -3.75 17.73 4.77
CA GLU A 195 -3.86 19.18 5.03
C GLU A 195 -3.50 19.55 6.46
N THR A 196 -3.97 18.75 7.44
CA THR A 196 -3.93 19.16 8.85
C THR A 196 -3.15 18.22 9.77
N GLY A 197 -2.76 17.04 9.30
CA GLY A 197 -2.13 16.00 10.12
C GLY A 197 -3.05 15.36 11.16
N LYS A 198 -4.34 15.69 11.15
CA LYS A 198 -5.31 15.11 12.08
C LYS A 198 -5.65 13.68 11.69
N LEU A 199 -5.87 12.86 12.71
CA LEU A 199 -6.38 11.50 12.53
C LEU A 199 -7.81 11.55 11.99
N GLU A 200 -8.04 11.00 10.81
CA GLU A 200 -9.37 10.81 10.23
C GLU A 200 -10.01 9.51 10.69
N GLY A 201 -9.15 8.50 10.93
CA GLY A 201 -9.58 7.24 11.51
C GLY A 201 -8.47 6.21 11.55
N SER A 202 -8.77 5.07 12.15
CA SER A 202 -7.85 3.94 12.24
C SER A 202 -8.60 2.63 12.14
N VAL A 203 -7.90 1.63 11.64
CA VAL A 203 -8.38 0.25 11.53
C VAL A 203 -7.39 -0.64 12.27
N GLU A 204 -7.89 -1.49 13.16
CA GLU A 204 -7.10 -2.58 13.72
C GLU A 204 -7.20 -3.78 12.80
N VAL A 205 -6.08 -4.27 12.32
CA VAL A 205 -5.97 -5.34 11.33
C VAL A 205 -5.41 -6.58 12.00
N SER A 206 -6.07 -7.72 11.75
CA SER A 206 -5.55 -9.05 12.12
C SER A 206 -4.79 -9.65 10.97
N GLY A 207 -3.70 -10.35 11.28
CA GLY A 207 -2.90 -11.03 10.28
C GLY A 207 -1.79 -10.17 9.69
N LEU A 208 -1.08 -10.77 8.75
CA LEU A 208 -0.03 -10.11 7.99
C LEU A 208 -0.63 -9.21 6.92
N ILE A 209 -0.21 -7.96 6.85
CA ILE A 209 -0.58 -7.04 5.78
C ILE A 209 0.26 -7.37 4.55
N LEU A 210 -0.39 -7.82 3.47
CA LEU A 210 0.24 -8.13 2.19
C LEU A 210 0.27 -6.92 1.25
N GLY A 211 -0.69 -6.03 1.37
CA GLY A 211 -0.80 -4.82 0.57
C GLY A 211 -1.77 -3.83 1.20
N ARG A 212 -1.55 -2.56 0.94
CA ARG A 212 -2.39 -1.47 1.42
C ARG A 212 -2.37 -0.34 0.41
N VAL A 213 -3.53 0.18 0.07
CA VAL A 213 -3.68 1.28 -0.88
C VAL A 213 -4.79 2.23 -0.45
N LEU A 214 -4.72 3.46 -0.92
CA LEU A 214 -5.79 4.44 -0.85
C LEU A 214 -6.32 4.71 -2.25
N THR A 215 -7.64 4.68 -2.42
CA THR A 215 -8.36 5.41 -3.45
C THR A 215 -8.70 6.80 -2.91
N ASN A 216 -9.44 7.63 -3.66
CA ASN A 216 -9.85 8.93 -3.13
C ASN A 216 -10.87 8.85 -2.00
N ASP A 217 -11.57 7.72 -1.88
CA ASP A 217 -12.70 7.55 -0.96
C ASP A 217 -12.61 6.30 -0.08
N SER A 218 -11.59 5.45 -0.27
CA SER A 218 -11.51 4.16 0.42
C SER A 218 -10.08 3.78 0.77
N LEU A 219 -9.91 3.13 1.91
CA LEU A 219 -8.72 2.40 2.32
C LEU A 219 -8.93 0.91 2.03
N ALA A 220 -8.08 0.30 1.22
CA ALA A 220 -8.08 -1.13 0.98
C ALA A 220 -6.83 -1.78 1.59
N ILE A 221 -7.05 -2.87 2.34
CA ILE A 221 -5.98 -3.62 3.01
C ILE A 221 -6.13 -5.09 2.67
N GLN A 222 -5.08 -5.69 2.13
CA GLN A 222 -5.00 -7.13 1.92
C GLN A 222 -4.25 -7.78 3.07
N THR A 223 -4.83 -8.84 3.65
CA THR A 223 -4.24 -9.58 4.76
C THR A 223 -4.23 -11.07 4.52
N ALA A 224 -3.27 -11.75 5.13
CA ALA A 224 -3.22 -13.20 5.22
C ALA A 224 -2.94 -13.64 6.66
N GLN A 225 -3.45 -14.82 7.04
CA GLN A 225 -3.17 -15.40 8.35
C GLN A 225 -1.85 -16.18 8.36
N ASN A 226 -1.52 -16.78 7.22
CA ASN A 226 -0.29 -17.54 7.04
C ASN A 226 0.46 -17.00 5.83
N TYR A 227 1.77 -16.94 5.93
CA TYR A 227 2.64 -16.58 4.83
C TYR A 227 3.68 -17.67 4.61
N TYR A 228 3.79 -18.12 3.38
CA TYR A 228 4.85 -19.02 2.93
C TYR A 228 5.62 -18.34 1.80
N PRO A 229 6.97 -18.35 1.82
CA PRO A 229 7.78 -17.87 0.71
C PRO A 229 7.33 -18.53 -0.60
N GLY A 230 7.01 -17.72 -1.61
CA GLY A 230 6.49 -18.21 -2.88
C GLY A 230 4.98 -18.50 -2.88
N ALA A 231 4.27 -18.26 -1.77
CA ALA A 231 2.82 -18.25 -1.80
C ALA A 231 2.35 -17.11 -2.71
N GLU A 232 1.64 -17.45 -3.77
CA GLU A 232 0.95 -16.49 -4.61
C GLU A 232 -0.04 -15.71 -3.74
N GLY A 233 -0.20 -14.41 -4.02
CA GLY A 233 -0.95 -13.45 -3.21
C GLY A 233 -2.37 -13.89 -2.90
N ARG A 234 -2.51 -14.74 -1.92
CA ARG A 234 -3.81 -15.23 -1.42
C ARG A 234 -4.15 -14.50 -0.15
N GLY A 235 -5.22 -13.75 -0.20
CA GLY A 235 -5.67 -13.02 0.97
C GLY A 235 -7.04 -12.42 0.77
N VAL A 236 -7.54 -11.84 1.85
CA VAL A 236 -8.79 -11.09 1.84
C VAL A 236 -8.45 -9.62 1.77
N ILE A 237 -9.04 -8.92 0.80
CA ILE A 237 -8.96 -7.47 0.71
C ILE A 237 -10.17 -6.91 1.45
N SER A 238 -9.90 -6.16 2.51
CA SER A 238 -10.93 -5.41 3.25
C SER A 238 -10.94 -3.97 2.76
N VAL A 239 -12.09 -3.50 2.32
CA VAL A 239 -12.27 -2.14 1.78
C VAL A 239 -13.12 -1.34 2.76
N TYR A 240 -12.55 -0.29 3.30
CA TYR A 240 -13.14 0.63 4.28
C TYR A 240 -13.42 1.98 3.61
N PRO A 241 -14.66 2.48 3.60
CA PRO A 241 -14.92 3.86 3.19
C PRO A 241 -14.19 4.84 4.12
N LEU A 242 -13.48 5.84 3.57
CA LEU A 242 -12.79 6.86 4.38
C LEU A 242 -13.77 7.64 5.27
N SER A 243 -15.01 7.80 4.83
CA SER A 243 -16.07 8.43 5.63
C SER A 243 -16.49 7.62 6.86
N ASN A 244 -16.12 6.33 6.95
CA ASN A 244 -16.48 5.46 8.07
C ASN A 244 -15.46 4.30 8.25
N LEU A 245 -14.23 4.63 8.61
CA LEU A 245 -13.17 3.66 8.84
C LEU A 245 -13.46 2.70 10.02
N ALA A 246 -14.25 3.13 11.00
CA ALA A 246 -14.67 2.30 12.13
C ALA A 246 -15.78 1.31 11.78
N GLY A 247 -16.38 1.44 10.60
CA GLY A 247 -17.46 0.59 10.13
C GLY A 247 -16.96 -0.79 9.69
N LYS A 248 -17.92 -1.69 9.43
CA LYS A 248 -17.61 -2.99 8.86
C LYS A 248 -17.16 -2.84 7.39
N PRO A 249 -15.99 -3.37 7.00
CA PRO A 249 -15.54 -3.29 5.62
C PRO A 249 -16.37 -4.19 4.71
N SER A 250 -16.42 -3.86 3.43
CA SER A 250 -16.68 -4.83 2.39
C SER A 250 -15.44 -5.70 2.17
N THR A 251 -15.62 -6.95 1.75
CA THR A 251 -14.50 -7.89 1.58
C THR A 251 -14.49 -8.48 0.18
N ILE A 252 -13.29 -8.58 -0.39
CA ILE A 252 -13.03 -9.17 -1.69
C ILE A 252 -12.03 -10.31 -1.48
N SER A 253 -12.40 -11.54 -1.85
CA SER A 253 -11.44 -12.65 -1.90
C SER A 253 -10.63 -12.54 -3.18
N SER A 254 -9.31 -12.62 -3.07
CA SER A 254 -8.41 -12.53 -4.22
C SER A 254 -7.24 -13.50 -4.07
N ASP A 255 -6.88 -14.13 -5.18
CA ASP A 255 -5.63 -14.88 -5.37
C ASP A 255 -4.51 -14.00 -5.97
N HIS A 256 -4.78 -12.70 -6.13
CA HIS A 256 -3.85 -11.70 -6.66
C HIS A 256 -3.41 -10.74 -5.55
N TRP A 257 -2.22 -10.18 -5.73
CA TRP A 257 -1.65 -9.19 -4.83
C TRP A 257 -2.24 -7.81 -5.07
N LEU A 258 -2.62 -7.13 -3.98
CA LEU A 258 -3.00 -5.72 -4.00
C LEU A 258 -1.72 -4.87 -4.09
N ILE A 259 -1.49 -4.27 -5.24
CA ILE A 259 -0.21 -3.63 -5.58
C ILE A 259 -0.30 -2.13 -5.83
N GLY A 260 -1.49 -1.57 -5.93
CA GLY A 260 -1.69 -0.14 -6.17
C GLY A 260 -3.16 0.22 -6.24
N ALA A 261 -3.43 1.48 -6.49
CA ALA A 261 -4.77 2.01 -6.70
C ALA A 261 -4.78 3.15 -7.72
N SER A 262 -5.95 3.43 -8.26
CA SER A 262 -6.30 4.66 -8.94
C SER A 262 -7.37 5.41 -8.13
N ARG A 263 -7.95 6.49 -8.65
CA ARG A 263 -8.95 7.30 -7.91
C ARG A 263 -10.06 6.47 -7.28
N ASP A 264 -10.54 5.44 -7.96
CA ASP A 264 -11.75 4.69 -7.59
C ASP A 264 -11.61 3.17 -7.79
N SER A 265 -10.40 2.67 -8.01
CA SER A 265 -10.17 1.25 -8.26
C SER A 265 -8.86 0.75 -7.69
N LEU A 266 -8.84 -0.55 -7.43
CA LEU A 266 -7.72 -1.32 -6.92
C LEU A 266 -6.94 -1.91 -8.10
N LEU A 267 -5.63 -2.07 -7.93
CA LEU A 267 -4.74 -2.70 -8.89
C LEU A 267 -4.24 -4.00 -8.29
N LEU A 268 -4.49 -5.09 -9.00
CA LEU A 268 -4.14 -6.43 -8.57
C LEU A 268 -3.19 -7.10 -9.57
N SER A 269 -2.24 -7.88 -9.07
CA SER A 269 -1.33 -8.68 -9.90
C SER A 269 -1.25 -10.11 -9.40
N PRO A 270 -1.16 -11.12 -10.30
CA PRO A 270 -0.92 -12.50 -9.90
C PRO A 270 0.45 -12.68 -9.24
N TYR A 271 1.37 -11.74 -9.46
CA TYR A 271 2.72 -11.76 -8.90
C TYR A 271 2.93 -10.51 -8.04
N SER A 272 3.53 -10.72 -6.86
CA SER A 272 4.10 -9.59 -6.13
C SER A 272 5.32 -9.07 -6.91
N PRO A 273 5.35 -7.80 -7.30
CA PRO A 273 6.52 -7.24 -8.01
C PRO A 273 7.78 -7.22 -7.13
N THR A 274 7.64 -7.49 -5.85
CA THR A 274 8.74 -7.50 -4.88
C THR A 274 8.93 -8.84 -4.18
N ALA A 275 8.02 -9.81 -4.40
CA ALA A 275 8.16 -11.14 -3.82
C ALA A 275 9.34 -11.86 -4.47
N GLY A 276 10.39 -11.97 -3.70
CA GLY A 276 11.56 -12.75 -4.02
C GLY A 276 12.73 -11.91 -4.53
N ASN A 277 13.91 -12.29 -4.04
CA ASN A 277 15.19 -11.92 -4.66
C ASN A 277 15.36 -12.58 -6.04
N ASP A 278 14.27 -13.10 -6.63
CA ASP A 278 14.30 -13.71 -7.94
C ASP A 278 14.33 -12.59 -9.00
N TRP A 279 15.52 -12.28 -9.44
CA TRP A 279 15.80 -11.34 -10.52
C TRP A 279 14.98 -11.65 -11.79
N SER A 280 14.58 -12.91 -11.98
CA SER A 280 13.76 -13.31 -13.13
C SER A 280 12.38 -12.67 -13.13
N THR A 281 11.83 -12.32 -11.97
CA THR A 281 10.53 -11.67 -11.88
C THR A 281 10.60 -10.15 -12.09
N ARG A 282 11.76 -9.52 -11.82
CA ARG A 282 11.95 -8.06 -12.00
C ARG A 282 11.92 -7.62 -13.47
N PHE A 283 12.31 -8.51 -14.37
CA PHE A 283 12.43 -8.22 -15.80
C PHE A 283 11.32 -8.85 -16.64
N ARG A 284 10.34 -9.47 -16.02
CA ARG A 284 9.18 -10.00 -16.77
C ARG A 284 8.05 -9.01 -16.75
N PRO A 285 7.47 -8.70 -17.93
CA PRO A 285 6.25 -7.94 -17.95
C PRO A 285 5.15 -8.72 -17.24
N PHE A 286 4.42 -8.06 -16.37
CA PHE A 286 3.35 -8.68 -15.61
C PHE A 286 1.98 -8.16 -16.04
N THR A 287 0.94 -8.75 -15.52
CA THR A 287 -0.46 -8.38 -15.78
C THR A 287 -1.04 -7.68 -14.58
N VAL A 288 -1.75 -6.59 -14.81
CA VAL A 288 -2.49 -5.84 -13.78
C VAL A 288 -3.96 -5.94 -14.08
N THR A 289 -4.73 -6.34 -13.09
CA THR A 289 -6.19 -6.28 -13.09
C THR A 289 -6.64 -5.03 -12.36
N GLN A 290 -7.32 -4.12 -13.07
CA GLN A 290 -8.00 -2.98 -12.45
C GLN A 290 -9.39 -3.43 -12.02
N MET A 291 -9.67 -3.31 -10.72
CA MET A 291 -10.90 -3.79 -10.07
C MET A 291 -11.54 -2.65 -9.28
N GLY A 292 -12.84 -2.47 -9.40
CA GLY A 292 -13.58 -1.54 -8.56
C GLY A 292 -13.55 -1.96 -7.09
N THR A 293 -13.80 -1.01 -6.20
CA THR A 293 -13.94 -1.28 -4.74
C THR A 293 -15.15 -2.19 -4.44
N ASP A 294 -16.03 -2.40 -5.40
CA ASP A 294 -17.15 -3.36 -5.37
C ASP A 294 -16.73 -4.79 -5.78
N GLY A 295 -15.47 -5.02 -6.08
CA GLY A 295 -14.93 -6.33 -6.49
C GLY A 295 -15.12 -6.65 -7.97
N LYS A 296 -15.68 -5.75 -8.79
CA LYS A 296 -15.86 -6.02 -10.23
C LYS A 296 -14.62 -5.66 -11.01
N VAL A 297 -14.17 -6.59 -11.84
CA VAL A 297 -13.07 -6.34 -12.79
C VAL A 297 -13.53 -5.33 -13.84
N ARG A 298 -12.78 -4.25 -14.01
CA ARG A 298 -13.00 -3.22 -15.03
C ARG A 298 -12.23 -3.52 -16.30
N ARG A 299 -10.96 -3.82 -16.16
CA ARG A 299 -10.07 -4.21 -17.28
C ARG A 299 -8.84 -4.95 -16.80
N THR A 300 -8.19 -5.63 -17.73
CA THR A 300 -6.89 -6.28 -17.52
C THR A 300 -5.87 -5.65 -18.47
N ILE A 301 -4.69 -5.32 -17.93
CA ILE A 301 -3.61 -4.64 -18.64
C ILE A 301 -2.39 -5.53 -18.59
N THR A 302 -1.88 -5.88 -19.77
CA THR A 302 -0.70 -6.74 -19.93
C THR A 302 0.55 -5.94 -20.25
N GLY A 303 1.70 -6.55 -20.02
CA GLY A 303 2.99 -5.95 -20.36
C GLY A 303 3.44 -4.85 -19.39
N VAL A 304 2.90 -4.83 -18.19
CA VAL A 304 3.26 -3.84 -17.17
C VAL A 304 4.66 -4.15 -16.65
N ASN A 305 5.48 -3.12 -16.50
CA ASN A 305 6.81 -3.22 -15.89
C ASN A 305 6.96 -2.37 -14.63
N GLN A 306 6.10 -1.38 -14.44
CA GLN A 306 6.11 -0.54 -13.24
C GLN A 306 4.73 0.04 -12.96
N ILE A 307 4.44 0.26 -11.67
CA ILE A 307 3.25 0.96 -11.18
C ILE A 307 3.74 2.17 -10.38
N TYR A 308 3.06 3.28 -10.55
CA TYR A 308 3.36 4.53 -9.87
C TYR A 308 2.17 4.93 -8.98
N PRO A 309 2.43 5.62 -7.87
CA PRO A 309 1.38 6.24 -7.07
C PRO A 309 0.49 7.17 -7.90
N GLY A 310 -0.78 7.28 -7.54
CA GLY A 310 -1.72 8.18 -8.23
C GLY A 310 -2.50 7.57 -9.39
N GLY A 311 -2.25 6.29 -9.71
CA GLY A 311 -3.02 5.57 -10.72
C GLY A 311 -2.39 5.57 -12.11
N TRP A 312 -1.08 5.58 -12.18
CA TRP A 312 -0.35 5.35 -13.43
C TRP A 312 0.38 4.02 -13.42
N LEU A 313 0.59 3.49 -14.62
CA LEU A 313 1.50 2.38 -14.84
C LEU A 313 2.32 2.61 -16.11
N GLN A 314 3.50 2.01 -16.13
CA GLN A 314 4.33 1.90 -17.32
C GLN A 314 4.21 0.49 -17.87
N ARG A 315 4.03 0.37 -19.18
CA ARG A 315 3.98 -0.92 -19.86
C ARG A 315 4.78 -0.91 -21.15
N PHE A 316 5.24 -2.08 -21.56
CA PHE A 316 5.83 -2.26 -22.88
C PHE A 316 4.76 -2.16 -23.98
N ARG A 317 5.11 -1.52 -25.08
CA ARG A 317 4.24 -1.49 -26.27
C ARG A 317 4.12 -2.87 -26.92
N ASP A 318 5.21 -3.65 -26.88
CA ASP A 318 5.25 -5.05 -27.29
C ASP A 318 5.63 -5.94 -26.10
N PRO A 319 4.63 -6.47 -25.36
CA PRO A 319 4.88 -7.37 -24.24
C PRO A 319 5.58 -8.67 -24.64
N THR A 320 5.39 -9.14 -25.89
CA THR A 320 5.99 -10.38 -26.38
C THR A 320 7.49 -10.20 -26.62
N ALA A 321 7.89 -9.10 -27.24
CA ALA A 321 9.31 -8.75 -27.39
C ALA A 321 9.98 -8.57 -26.03
N ALA A 322 9.30 -7.93 -25.09
CA ALA A 322 9.81 -7.78 -23.72
C ALA A 322 9.99 -9.14 -23.02
N ALA A 323 9.01 -10.03 -23.12
CA ALA A 323 9.08 -11.36 -22.53
C ALA A 323 10.21 -12.21 -23.14
N ALA A 324 10.49 -12.03 -24.44
CA ALA A 324 11.58 -12.74 -25.12
C ALA A 324 12.98 -12.30 -24.69
N LEU A 325 13.12 -11.06 -24.23
CA LEU A 325 14.38 -10.52 -23.69
C LEU A 325 14.57 -10.82 -22.20
N ALA A 326 13.49 -11.24 -21.50
CA ALA A 326 13.60 -11.58 -20.10
C ALA A 326 14.61 -12.71 -19.90
N PRO A 327 15.58 -12.59 -18.98
CA PRO A 327 16.60 -13.60 -18.77
C PRO A 327 15.93 -14.94 -18.42
N SER A 328 16.32 -15.97 -19.17
CA SER A 328 15.81 -17.34 -18.99
C SER A 328 16.37 -18.03 -17.75
N THR A 329 17.39 -17.44 -17.12
CA THR A 329 18.10 -17.99 -15.95
C THR A 329 18.42 -16.91 -14.94
N VAL A 330 18.10 -17.19 -13.68
CA VAL A 330 18.52 -16.41 -12.52
C VAL A 330 20.04 -16.23 -12.53
N GLY A 331 20.52 -14.99 -12.40
CA GLY A 331 21.95 -14.70 -12.24
C GLY A 331 22.72 -14.28 -13.49
N LYS A 332 22.09 -14.20 -14.66
CA LYS A 332 22.68 -13.56 -15.85
C LYS A 332 22.04 -12.21 -16.15
N ASP A 333 22.18 -11.30 -15.21
CA ASP A 333 21.94 -9.88 -15.46
C ASP A 333 23.23 -9.33 -16.11
N ASP A 334 23.34 -9.47 -17.43
CA ASP A 334 24.38 -8.80 -18.16
C ASP A 334 23.91 -7.39 -18.56
N ASP A 335 24.84 -6.46 -18.60
CA ASP A 335 24.56 -5.07 -18.96
C ASP A 335 23.94 -4.95 -20.37
N GLN A 336 24.18 -5.90 -21.25
CA GLN A 336 23.62 -5.91 -22.60
C GLN A 336 22.12 -6.24 -22.58
N THR A 337 21.72 -7.26 -21.81
CA THR A 337 20.31 -7.62 -21.65
C THR A 337 19.54 -6.46 -20.99
N ARG A 338 20.14 -5.83 -19.98
CA ARG A 338 19.54 -4.65 -19.33
C ARG A 338 19.42 -3.47 -20.29
N ALA A 339 20.46 -3.20 -21.09
CA ALA A 339 20.43 -2.14 -22.09
C ALA A 339 19.37 -2.41 -23.19
N ALA A 340 19.29 -3.66 -23.66
CA ALA A 340 18.27 -4.07 -24.63
C ALA A 340 16.85 -3.93 -24.06
N TRP A 341 16.63 -4.34 -22.81
CA TRP A 341 15.35 -4.17 -22.12
C TRP A 341 14.94 -2.70 -21.98
N ASN A 342 15.88 -1.85 -21.54
CA ASN A 342 15.64 -0.42 -21.36
C ASN A 342 15.44 0.33 -22.69
N ALA A 343 15.89 -0.26 -23.80
CA ALA A 343 15.68 0.30 -25.13
C ALA A 343 14.30 -0.03 -25.74
N LEU A 344 13.55 -0.96 -25.12
CA LEU A 344 12.21 -1.30 -25.60
C LEU A 344 11.25 -0.11 -25.45
N PRO A 345 10.44 0.17 -26.47
CA PRO A 345 9.42 1.21 -26.35
C PRO A 345 8.41 0.90 -25.25
N THR A 346 8.21 1.86 -24.37
CA THR A 346 7.21 1.81 -23.31
C THR A 346 6.21 2.94 -23.43
N GLN A 347 5.15 2.86 -22.67
CA GLN A 347 4.15 3.95 -22.55
C GLN A 347 3.65 4.03 -21.11
N ILE A 348 3.39 5.24 -20.66
CA ILE A 348 2.63 5.50 -19.44
C ILE A 348 1.14 5.37 -19.77
N VAL A 349 0.40 4.69 -18.94
CA VAL A 349 -1.06 4.61 -18.98
C VAL A 349 -1.61 5.28 -17.75
N ASP A 350 -2.43 6.30 -17.93
CA ASP A 350 -3.24 6.88 -16.89
C ASP A 350 -4.50 6.01 -16.68
N LEU A 351 -4.63 5.44 -15.53
CA LEU A 351 -5.76 4.57 -15.19
C LEU A 351 -7.03 5.34 -14.84
N ASN A 352 -6.92 6.63 -14.56
CA ASN A 352 -8.05 7.50 -14.21
C ASN A 352 -8.74 8.01 -15.48
N SER A 353 -7.97 8.51 -16.44
CA SER A 353 -8.49 9.05 -17.72
C SER A 353 -8.49 8.02 -18.85
N GLY A 354 -7.62 7.03 -18.78
CA GLY A 354 -7.36 6.08 -19.87
C GLY A 354 -6.39 6.62 -20.93
N SER A 355 -5.85 7.82 -20.76
CA SER A 355 -4.87 8.40 -21.69
C SER A 355 -3.54 7.64 -21.64
N THR A 356 -2.75 7.77 -22.71
CA THR A 356 -1.44 7.13 -22.84
C THR A 356 -0.40 8.10 -23.33
N HIS A 357 0.82 8.00 -22.81
CA HIS A 357 1.97 8.80 -23.21
C HIS A 357 3.13 7.88 -23.56
N ASP A 358 3.65 8.02 -24.77
CA ASP A 358 4.77 7.21 -25.24
C ASP A 358 6.08 7.64 -24.58
N LEU A 359 6.86 6.64 -24.13
CA LEU A 359 8.19 6.81 -23.55
C LEU A 359 9.25 6.12 -24.42
N THR A 360 9.57 6.71 -25.57
CA THR A 360 10.65 6.18 -26.40
C THR A 360 12.00 6.71 -25.92
N GLY A 361 12.77 5.84 -25.27
CA GLY A 361 14.06 6.21 -24.66
C GLY A 361 13.94 7.23 -23.52
N GLY A 362 12.74 7.34 -22.94
CA GLY A 362 12.43 8.20 -21.81
C GLY A 362 12.30 7.45 -20.50
N LYS A 363 12.20 8.19 -19.42
CA LYS A 363 11.94 7.67 -18.06
C LYS A 363 10.88 8.50 -17.37
N ALA A 364 10.16 7.86 -16.47
CA ALA A 364 9.19 8.49 -15.59
C ALA A 364 9.64 8.32 -14.14
N GLU A 365 9.47 9.36 -13.35
CA GLU A 365 9.80 9.37 -11.91
C GLU A 365 8.58 9.88 -11.14
N SER A 366 8.28 9.25 -9.99
CA SER A 366 7.26 9.75 -9.07
C SER A 366 7.74 11.06 -8.44
N VAL A 367 6.89 12.06 -8.46
CA VAL A 367 7.20 13.39 -7.89
C VAL A 367 5.98 13.95 -7.16
N GLY A 368 6.23 14.86 -6.23
CA GLY A 368 5.17 15.69 -5.66
C GLY A 368 4.91 16.88 -6.56
N VAL A 369 3.71 16.94 -7.14
CA VAL A 369 3.24 18.11 -7.88
C VAL A 369 2.36 18.99 -6.98
N PRO A 370 2.01 20.23 -7.38
CA PRO A 370 1.17 21.09 -6.53
C PRO A 370 -0.18 20.50 -6.14
N THR A 371 -0.64 19.47 -6.87
CA THR A 371 -1.94 18.81 -6.67
C THR A 371 -1.86 17.41 -6.07
N GLY A 372 -0.66 16.95 -5.68
CA GLY A 372 -0.47 15.63 -5.09
C GLY A 372 0.53 14.76 -5.84
N PRO A 373 0.43 13.44 -5.73
CA PRO A 373 1.31 12.52 -6.46
C PRO A 373 1.23 12.74 -7.97
N GLY A 374 2.37 12.76 -8.63
CA GLY A 374 2.49 12.96 -10.06
C GLY A 374 3.67 12.21 -10.66
N LEU A 375 3.83 12.34 -11.96
CA LEU A 375 4.96 11.79 -12.70
C LEU A 375 5.72 12.90 -13.44
N LEU A 376 7.03 12.97 -13.22
CA LEU A 376 7.93 13.73 -14.09
C LEU A 376 8.40 12.82 -15.22
N ILE A 377 8.13 13.21 -16.44
CA ILE A 377 8.53 12.53 -17.66
C ILE A 377 9.71 13.25 -18.28
N SER A 378 10.78 12.52 -18.55
CA SER A 378 11.95 13.01 -19.27
C SER A 378 12.20 12.10 -20.48
N GLN A 379 12.15 12.63 -21.68
CA GLN A 379 12.34 11.85 -22.92
C GLN A 379 13.05 12.68 -23.98
N LYS A 380 13.63 12.01 -24.99
CA LYS A 380 14.19 12.70 -26.14
C LYS A 380 13.08 13.38 -26.92
N ALA A 381 13.29 14.62 -27.30
CA ALA A 381 12.37 15.34 -28.16
C ALA A 381 12.27 14.65 -29.53
N THR A 382 11.07 14.62 -30.09
CA THR A 382 10.80 14.02 -31.41
C THR A 382 11.25 14.91 -32.59
N ASP A 383 11.77 16.11 -32.29
CA ASP A 383 12.22 17.09 -33.28
C ASP A 383 13.56 16.77 -33.95
N GLY A 384 14.19 15.66 -33.58
CA GLY A 384 15.48 15.20 -34.12
C GLY A 384 16.71 15.96 -33.63
N ASN A 385 16.55 16.96 -32.80
CA ASN A 385 17.67 17.79 -32.27
C ASN A 385 18.39 17.15 -31.06
N GLY A 386 17.95 15.98 -30.62
CA GLY A 386 18.57 15.27 -29.47
C GLY A 386 18.34 15.92 -28.10
N ASN A 387 17.54 16.97 -28.06
CA ASN A 387 17.18 17.64 -26.82
C ASN A 387 16.33 16.74 -25.94
N THR A 388 16.42 16.90 -24.61
CA THR A 388 15.51 16.27 -23.66
C THR A 388 14.30 17.17 -23.48
N GLN A 389 13.13 16.61 -23.71
CA GLN A 389 11.85 17.23 -23.38
C GLN A 389 11.41 16.74 -22.00
N GLN A 390 10.94 17.66 -21.16
CA GLN A 390 10.37 17.35 -19.86
C GLN A 390 8.96 17.89 -19.76
N PHE A 391 8.12 17.14 -19.10
CA PHE A 391 6.76 17.54 -18.70
C PHE A 391 6.35 16.71 -17.48
N TRP A 392 5.32 17.15 -16.80
CA TRP A 392 4.77 16.42 -15.67
C TRP A 392 3.28 16.14 -15.85
N LEU A 393 2.83 15.05 -15.22
CA LEU A 393 1.44 14.60 -15.18
C LEU A 393 0.95 14.67 -13.75
N SER A 394 -0.26 15.19 -13.55
CA SER A 394 -0.95 15.20 -12.27
C SER A 394 -2.06 14.15 -12.25
N ALA A 395 -2.29 13.53 -11.10
CA ALA A 395 -3.42 12.62 -10.92
C ALA A 395 -4.78 13.34 -11.00
N ASP A 396 -4.83 14.65 -10.76
CA ASP A 396 -6.06 15.44 -10.82
C ASP A 396 -6.48 15.82 -12.25
N ASP A 397 -5.52 15.83 -13.19
CA ASP A 397 -5.80 16.18 -14.56
C ASP A 397 -6.28 14.95 -15.36
N ASP A 398 -6.96 15.21 -16.46
CA ASP A 398 -7.42 14.18 -17.39
C ASP A 398 -6.26 13.62 -18.27
N GLY A 399 -5.06 13.53 -17.71
CA GLY A 399 -3.86 13.03 -18.38
C GLY A 399 -3.20 14.05 -19.31
N HIS A 400 -3.50 15.34 -19.16
CA HIS A 400 -2.86 16.41 -19.92
C HIS A 400 -1.46 16.70 -19.39
N PRO A 401 -0.42 16.72 -20.23
CA PRO A 401 0.93 17.03 -19.80
C PRO A 401 1.10 18.53 -19.54
N HIS A 402 1.85 18.84 -18.47
CA HIS A 402 2.22 20.20 -18.07
C HIS A 402 3.71 20.43 -18.34
N THR A 403 4.04 21.64 -18.77
CA THR A 403 5.43 22.08 -19.01
C THR A 403 5.85 23.26 -18.13
N GLU A 404 4.92 23.79 -17.36
CA GLU A 404 5.17 24.87 -16.39
C GLU A 404 5.77 24.34 -15.08
N ASN A 405 6.49 25.19 -14.39
CA ASN A 405 7.05 24.92 -13.06
C ASN A 405 8.00 23.70 -12.98
N LEU A 406 8.69 23.40 -14.09
CA LEU A 406 9.63 22.27 -14.15
C LEU A 406 10.82 22.45 -13.22
N GLU A 407 11.21 23.69 -12.90
CA GLU A 407 12.32 24.01 -12.00
C GLU A 407 12.13 23.43 -10.59
N GLN A 408 10.90 23.27 -10.13
CA GLN A 408 10.61 22.64 -8.82
C GLN A 408 11.05 21.16 -8.73
N PHE A 409 11.21 20.49 -9.87
CA PHE A 409 11.63 19.09 -9.96
C PHE A 409 13.12 18.92 -10.31
N THR A 410 13.78 19.98 -10.77
CA THR A 410 15.16 19.94 -11.29
C THR A 410 16.19 20.50 -10.34
N SER A 411 15.78 21.22 -9.31
CA SER A 411 16.69 21.74 -8.27
C SER A 411 17.03 20.64 -7.25
N LYS A 412 18.01 19.80 -7.59
CA LYS A 412 18.73 18.93 -6.64
C LYS A 412 20.14 19.43 -6.40
#